data_035bbb6915287c961c6669c2972c4fe3
#
_entry.id   035bbb6915287c961c6669c2972c4fe3
#
_cell.length_a   1.000
_cell.length_b   1.000
_cell.length_c   1.000
_cell.angle_alpha   90.00
_cell.angle_beta   90.00
_cell.angle_gamma   90.00
#
_symmetry.space_group_name_H-M   'P 1'
#
loop_
_entity.id
_entity.type
_entity.pdbx_description
1 polymer ?
#
loop_
_entity_poly.entity_id
_entity_poly.type
_entity_poly.pdbx_seq_one_letter_code
_entity_poly.pdbx_strand_id
1 'polypeptide(L)'
;MHALARFSILAFAALLTACASKAPPPAPAKQVVFRPATNFSPAADDVLFRALGLVGTPYRWGGNTPDSGFDCSGLINFVYRDMTGIKLPRSTREMISMRAPSVPVQALQTGDLVFFATSGGRTVSHAGIYVGEGRFVHAPRTGGTVR
;
A
#
# COMPACT_ATOMS: atom_id res chain seq x y z
N MET A 1 -69.85 44.59 -17.71
CA MET A 1 -70.07 43.67 -16.56
C MET A 1 -69.00 42.61 -16.61
N HIS A 2 -68.05 42.70 -15.72
CA HIS A 2 -66.74 42.09 -15.86
C HIS A 2 -66.63 40.85 -14.96
N ALA A 3 -66.46 39.69 -15.62
CA ALA A 3 -66.14 38.44 -14.88
C ALA A 3 -64.64 38.26 -14.85
N LEU A 4 -64.03 38.34 -13.64
CA LEU A 4 -62.63 38.12 -13.40
C LEU A 4 -62.41 36.62 -13.25
N ALA A 5 -61.77 36.01 -14.23
CA ALA A 5 -61.29 34.66 -14.15
C ALA A 5 -59.99 34.63 -13.35
N ARG A 6 -60.01 34.02 -12.13
CA ARG A 6 -58.85 33.76 -11.33
C ARG A 6 -58.23 32.43 -11.78
N PHE A 7 -57.10 32.50 -12.46
CA PHE A 7 -56.25 31.33 -12.75
C PHE A 7 -55.44 30.97 -11.51
N SER A 8 -55.82 29.89 -10.86
CA SER A 8 -54.99 29.28 -9.83
C SER A 8 -53.90 28.46 -10.51
N ILE A 9 -52.66 28.92 -10.45
CA ILE A 9 -51.51 28.18 -10.88
C ILE A 9 -51.12 27.28 -9.71
N LEU A 10 -51.45 25.98 -9.81
CA LEU A 10 -50.93 24.93 -8.95
C LEU A 10 -49.46 24.65 -9.33
N ALA A 11 -48.54 25.19 -8.55
CA ALA A 11 -47.12 24.84 -8.64
C ALA A 11 -46.92 23.41 -8.11
N PHE A 12 -46.75 22.49 -9.02
CA PHE A 12 -46.37 21.09 -8.69
C PHE A 12 -44.89 21.07 -8.42
N ALA A 13 -44.50 21.21 -7.15
CA ALA A 13 -43.12 21.01 -6.69
C ALA A 13 -42.80 19.51 -6.68
N ALA A 14 -42.22 19.01 -7.76
CA ALA A 14 -41.68 17.69 -7.80
C ALA A 14 -40.41 17.63 -6.92
N LEU A 15 -40.52 17.06 -5.73
CA LEU A 15 -39.37 16.69 -4.89
C LEU A 15 -38.62 15.54 -5.57
N LEU A 16 -37.57 15.88 -6.30
CA LEU A 16 -36.56 14.94 -6.75
C LEU A 16 -35.71 14.54 -5.54
N THR A 17 -36.10 13.52 -4.80
CA THR A 17 -35.26 12.85 -3.86
C THR A 17 -34.19 12.07 -4.63
N ALA A 18 -33.05 12.71 -4.88
CA ALA A 18 -31.88 12.04 -5.40
C ALA A 18 -31.37 11.09 -4.32
N CYS A 19 -31.69 9.80 -4.44
CA CYS A 19 -31.01 8.75 -3.70
C CYS A 19 -29.55 8.73 -4.18
N ALA A 20 -28.69 9.50 -3.53
CA ALA A 20 -27.24 9.36 -3.66
C ALA A 20 -26.87 8.01 -3.04
N SER A 21 -26.88 6.96 -3.82
CA SER A 21 -26.31 5.67 -3.46
C SER A 21 -24.82 5.89 -3.25
N LYS A 22 -24.43 6.06 -1.97
CA LYS A 22 -23.03 6.11 -1.57
C LYS A 22 -22.42 4.78 -1.98
N ALA A 23 -21.55 4.79 -2.98
CA ALA A 23 -20.85 3.59 -3.41
C ALA A 23 -20.20 2.93 -2.18
N PRO A 24 -20.33 1.61 -2.00
CA PRO A 24 -19.67 0.94 -0.90
C PRO A 24 -18.18 1.23 -0.98
N PRO A 25 -17.50 1.42 0.17
CA PRO A 25 -16.06 1.63 0.18
C PRO A 25 -15.39 0.46 -0.56
N PRO A 26 -14.33 0.71 -1.36
CA PRO A 26 -13.64 -0.35 -2.07
C PRO A 26 -13.21 -1.41 -1.06
N ALA A 27 -13.52 -2.67 -1.37
CA ALA A 27 -13.14 -3.80 -0.52
C ALA A 27 -11.63 -3.72 -0.25
N PRO A 28 -11.17 -3.92 1.00
CA PRO A 28 -9.77 -3.86 1.34
C PRO A 28 -9.00 -4.81 0.43
N ALA A 29 -8.00 -4.27 -0.28
CA ALA A 29 -7.13 -5.08 -1.12
C ALA A 29 -6.59 -6.25 -0.28
N LYS A 30 -6.68 -7.48 -0.79
CA LYS A 30 -6.16 -8.67 -0.08
C LYS A 30 -4.66 -8.44 0.14
N GLN A 31 -4.30 -8.13 1.37
CA GLN A 31 -2.92 -8.03 1.80
C GLN A 31 -2.42 -9.46 2.02
N VAL A 32 -1.40 -9.85 1.27
CA VAL A 32 -0.65 -11.08 1.55
C VAL A 32 0.61 -10.63 2.27
N VAL A 33 0.79 -11.15 3.46
CA VAL A 33 1.89 -10.80 4.35
C VAL A 33 2.87 -11.95 4.38
N PHE A 34 4.13 -11.63 4.29
CA PHE A 34 5.22 -12.56 4.22
C PHE A 34 6.24 -12.25 5.33
N ARG A 35 6.55 -13.26 6.15
CA ARG A 35 7.62 -13.18 7.14
C ARG A 35 8.82 -13.95 6.66
N PRO A 36 9.95 -13.31 6.30
CA PRO A 36 11.19 -14.03 6.10
C PRO A 36 11.55 -14.76 7.39
N ALA A 37 11.84 -16.05 7.29
CA ALA A 37 12.22 -16.85 8.45
C ALA A 37 13.59 -16.36 8.98
N THR A 38 13.55 -15.38 9.86
CA THR A 38 14.72 -14.97 10.64
C THR A 38 14.51 -15.46 12.07
N ASN A 39 15.30 -16.43 12.48
CA ASN A 39 15.33 -16.92 13.86
C ASN A 39 16.01 -15.92 14.82
N PHE A 40 16.13 -14.63 14.42
CA PHE A 40 16.83 -13.61 15.19
C PHE A 40 15.96 -12.38 15.39
N SER A 41 15.49 -12.21 16.61
CA SER A 41 14.79 -11.01 17.07
C SER A 41 15.58 -9.69 16.86
N PRO A 42 16.92 -9.64 17.00
CA PRO A 42 17.70 -8.43 16.71
C PRO A 42 17.56 -7.92 15.27
N ALA A 43 17.45 -8.83 14.30
CA ALA A 43 17.35 -8.46 12.88
C ALA A 43 16.10 -7.66 12.52
N ALA A 44 15.01 -7.80 13.26
CA ALA A 44 13.78 -7.05 13.00
C ALA A 44 13.95 -5.56 13.30
N ASP A 45 14.60 -5.22 14.40
CA ASP A 45 14.89 -3.84 14.78
C ASP A 45 15.92 -3.22 13.83
N ASP A 46 16.94 -3.96 13.43
CA ASP A 46 17.92 -3.50 12.44
C ASP A 46 17.26 -3.21 11.08
N VAL A 47 16.38 -4.08 10.62
CA VAL A 47 15.59 -3.87 9.41
C VAL A 47 14.71 -2.63 9.55
N LEU A 48 14.04 -2.44 10.69
CA LEU A 48 13.22 -1.25 10.99
C LEU A 48 14.04 0.03 10.87
N PHE A 49 15.12 0.12 11.64
CA PHE A 49 15.94 1.34 11.67
C PHE A 49 16.57 1.64 10.31
N ARG A 50 17.00 0.59 9.60
CA ARG A 50 17.56 0.75 8.26
C ARG A 50 16.51 1.26 7.28
N ALA A 51 15.32 0.70 7.29
CA ALA A 51 14.22 1.14 6.43
C ALA A 51 13.82 2.60 6.71
N LEU A 52 13.70 2.97 7.99
CA LEU A 52 13.39 4.36 8.39
C LEU A 52 14.49 5.35 8.00
N GLY A 53 15.76 4.95 8.10
CA GLY A 53 16.91 5.76 7.69
C GLY A 53 16.98 6.05 6.18
N LEU A 54 16.17 5.36 5.37
CA LEU A 54 16.08 5.58 3.92
C LEU A 54 14.89 6.44 3.51
N VAL A 55 14.04 6.87 4.45
CA VAL A 55 12.91 7.77 4.19
C VAL A 55 13.43 9.06 3.58
N GLY A 56 12.77 9.54 2.53
CA GLY A 56 13.20 10.70 1.74
C GLY A 56 14.03 10.35 0.50
N THR A 57 14.59 9.14 0.39
CA THR A 57 15.33 8.71 -0.82
C THR A 57 14.38 8.71 -2.03
N PRO A 58 14.79 9.29 -3.18
CA PRO A 58 13.95 9.36 -4.37
C PRO A 58 13.54 7.99 -4.89
N TYR A 59 12.30 7.90 -5.39
CA TYR A 59 11.89 6.74 -6.18
C TYR A 59 12.62 6.72 -7.53
N ARG A 60 13.14 5.57 -7.90
CA ARG A 60 13.70 5.31 -9.22
C ARG A 60 13.31 3.92 -9.69
N TRP A 61 12.69 3.81 -10.84
CA TRP A 61 12.41 2.51 -11.45
C TRP A 61 13.71 1.72 -11.66
N GLY A 62 13.75 0.49 -11.15
CA GLY A 62 14.96 -0.33 -11.17
C GLY A 62 16.05 0.07 -10.18
N GLY A 63 15.85 1.15 -9.41
CA GLY A 63 16.78 1.62 -8.38
C GLY A 63 16.88 0.65 -7.20
N ASN A 64 18.07 0.53 -6.63
CA ASN A 64 18.37 -0.44 -5.58
C ASN A 64 19.48 0.00 -4.61
N THR A 65 19.87 1.29 -4.65
CA THR A 65 20.84 1.88 -3.72
C THR A 65 20.38 3.28 -3.30
N PRO A 66 20.85 3.79 -2.14
CA PRO A 66 20.51 5.15 -1.71
C PRO A 66 20.86 6.23 -2.74
N ASP A 67 21.99 6.08 -3.41
CA ASP A 67 22.48 7.08 -4.37
C ASP A 67 21.69 7.04 -5.69
N SER A 68 21.29 5.85 -6.15
CA SER A 68 20.52 5.69 -7.38
C SER A 68 19.01 5.89 -7.19
N GLY A 69 18.53 5.90 -5.94
CA GLY A 69 17.13 5.81 -5.60
C GLY A 69 16.63 4.37 -5.55
N PHE A 70 15.36 4.18 -5.18
CA PHE A 70 14.75 2.87 -5.01
C PHE A 70 13.44 2.71 -5.78
N ASP A 71 13.19 1.51 -6.33
CA ASP A 71 11.84 1.01 -6.48
C ASP A 71 11.43 0.17 -5.26
N CYS A 72 10.18 -0.28 -5.18
CA CYS A 72 9.66 -0.99 -4.01
C CYS A 72 10.45 -2.25 -3.66
N SER A 73 10.75 -3.10 -4.64
CA SER A 73 11.51 -4.33 -4.44
C SER A 73 13.00 -4.09 -4.24
N GLY A 74 13.55 -3.03 -4.83
CA GLY A 74 14.93 -2.60 -4.62
C GLY A 74 15.19 -2.13 -3.20
N LEU A 75 14.28 -1.34 -2.64
CA LEU A 75 14.33 -0.91 -1.25
C LEU A 75 14.34 -2.13 -0.30
N ILE A 76 13.39 -3.03 -0.47
CA ILE A 76 13.28 -4.23 0.36
C ILE A 76 14.56 -5.07 0.28
N ASN A 77 15.01 -5.36 -0.95
CA ASN A 77 16.22 -6.18 -1.14
C ASN A 77 17.46 -5.53 -0.53
N PHE A 78 17.60 -4.21 -0.68
CA PHE A 78 18.71 -3.46 -0.10
C PHE A 78 18.73 -3.57 1.42
N VAL A 79 17.60 -3.28 2.09
CA VAL A 79 17.49 -3.32 3.55
C VAL A 79 17.77 -4.72 4.10
N TYR A 80 17.15 -5.75 3.51
CA TYR A 80 17.35 -7.13 3.98
C TYR A 80 18.76 -7.64 3.77
N ARG A 81 19.34 -7.36 2.60
CA ARG A 81 20.73 -7.75 2.33
C ARG A 81 21.71 -7.06 3.26
N ASP A 82 21.50 -5.76 3.55
CA ASP A 82 22.38 -4.96 4.38
C ASP A 82 22.32 -5.39 5.85
N MET A 83 21.12 -5.66 6.38
CA MET A 83 20.92 -5.95 7.80
C MET A 83 20.97 -7.45 8.15
N THR A 84 20.63 -8.33 7.22
CA THR A 84 20.48 -9.77 7.50
C THR A 84 21.36 -10.66 6.61
N GLY A 85 21.98 -10.10 5.58
CA GLY A 85 22.68 -10.88 4.55
C GLY A 85 21.75 -11.63 3.58
N ILE A 86 20.45 -11.59 3.78
CA ILE A 86 19.46 -12.30 2.96
C ILE A 86 19.28 -11.56 1.64
N LYS A 87 19.50 -12.27 0.53
CA LYS A 87 19.15 -11.79 -0.81
C LYS A 87 17.73 -12.22 -1.14
N LEU A 88 16.85 -11.24 -1.27
CA LEU A 88 15.48 -11.46 -1.73
C LEU A 88 15.42 -11.37 -3.28
N PRO A 89 14.41 -11.95 -3.92
CA PRO A 89 14.18 -11.77 -5.36
C PRO A 89 14.03 -10.30 -5.74
N ARG A 90 14.34 -9.98 -7.00
CA ARG A 90 14.37 -8.58 -7.48
C ARG A 90 12.98 -8.00 -7.77
N SER A 91 11.97 -8.82 -7.90
CA SER A 91 10.60 -8.37 -8.17
C SER A 91 9.63 -8.75 -7.06
N THR A 92 8.61 -7.92 -6.84
CA THR A 92 7.53 -8.20 -5.88
C THR A 92 6.77 -9.48 -6.20
N ARG A 93 6.65 -9.82 -7.49
CA ARG A 93 6.01 -11.05 -7.95
C ARG A 93 6.79 -12.29 -7.55
N GLU A 94 8.10 -12.26 -7.68
CA GLU A 94 8.97 -13.35 -7.23
C GLU A 94 9.03 -13.42 -5.71
N MET A 95 9.07 -12.28 -5.02
CA MET A 95 9.05 -12.24 -3.55
C MET A 95 7.81 -12.91 -2.97
N ILE A 96 6.60 -12.62 -3.50
CA ILE A 96 5.36 -13.24 -3.03
C ILE A 96 5.29 -14.74 -3.32
N SER A 97 6.07 -15.22 -4.30
CA SER A 97 6.14 -16.63 -4.68
C SER A 97 7.16 -17.43 -3.85
N MET A 98 7.93 -16.78 -3.00
CA MET A 98 8.86 -17.48 -2.11
C MET A 98 8.11 -18.38 -1.13
N ARG A 99 8.75 -19.49 -0.75
CA ARG A 99 8.23 -20.37 0.31
C ARG A 99 8.53 -19.78 1.69
N ALA A 100 7.61 -18.94 2.17
CA ALA A 100 7.73 -18.41 3.51
C ALA A 100 6.36 -18.32 4.19
N PRO A 101 6.34 -18.30 5.53
CA PRO A 101 5.11 -18.25 6.28
C PRO A 101 4.28 -17.02 5.93
N SER A 102 3.01 -17.22 5.59
CA SER A 102 2.05 -16.15 5.51
C SER A 102 1.41 -15.98 6.89
N VAL A 103 1.30 -14.76 7.37
CA VAL A 103 0.72 -14.43 8.66
C VAL A 103 -0.53 -13.55 8.48
N PRO A 104 -1.53 -13.68 9.36
CA PRO A 104 -2.69 -12.78 9.33
C PRO A 104 -2.25 -11.36 9.69
N VAL A 105 -2.98 -10.35 9.18
CA VAL A 105 -2.67 -8.93 9.38
C VAL A 105 -2.53 -8.56 10.86
N GLN A 106 -3.32 -9.21 11.72
CA GLN A 106 -3.31 -8.99 13.17
C GLN A 106 -2.05 -9.54 13.86
N ALA A 107 -1.33 -10.42 13.19
CA ALA A 107 -0.08 -11.03 13.70
C ALA A 107 1.18 -10.44 13.04
N LEU A 108 1.04 -9.33 12.31
CA LEU A 108 2.15 -8.62 11.71
C LEU A 108 3.17 -8.17 12.76
N GLN A 109 4.43 -8.40 12.46
CA GLN A 109 5.56 -7.93 13.26
C GLN A 109 6.45 -7.02 12.43
N THR A 110 7.14 -6.10 13.09
CA THR A 110 8.15 -5.25 12.48
C THR A 110 9.12 -6.09 11.65
N GLY A 111 9.41 -5.62 10.44
CA GLY A 111 10.24 -6.35 9.46
C GLY A 111 9.43 -7.27 8.54
N ASP A 112 8.18 -7.60 8.80
CA ASP A 112 7.37 -8.38 7.86
C ASP A 112 7.18 -7.64 6.52
N LEU A 113 7.12 -8.40 5.43
CA LEU A 113 6.84 -7.83 4.11
C LEU A 113 5.32 -7.80 3.85
N VAL A 114 4.82 -6.66 3.43
CA VAL A 114 3.43 -6.46 3.04
C VAL A 114 3.32 -6.27 1.53
N PHE A 115 2.35 -6.94 0.91
CA PHE A 115 2.18 -6.96 -0.54
C PHE A 115 0.80 -6.45 -0.95
N PHE A 116 0.76 -5.70 -2.05
CA PHE A 116 -0.44 -5.03 -2.53
C PHE A 116 -0.65 -5.24 -4.03
N ALA A 117 -1.89 -5.40 -4.44
CA ALA A 117 -2.31 -5.35 -5.84
C ALA A 117 -2.81 -3.93 -6.15
N THR A 118 -1.90 -3.02 -6.51
CA THR A 118 -2.20 -1.59 -6.70
C THR A 118 -2.54 -1.20 -8.14
N SER A 119 -2.27 -2.11 -9.10
CA SER A 119 -2.47 -1.84 -10.54
C SER A 119 -3.82 -2.34 -11.08
N GLY A 120 -4.76 -2.63 -10.18
CA GLY A 120 -6.02 -3.30 -10.51
C GLY A 120 -5.85 -4.82 -10.62
N GLY A 121 -6.94 -5.57 -10.37
CA GLY A 121 -6.92 -7.04 -10.40
C GLY A 121 -6.32 -7.68 -9.16
N ARG A 122 -5.79 -8.90 -9.32
CA ARG A 122 -5.33 -9.77 -8.21
C ARG A 122 -3.80 -9.96 -8.18
N THR A 123 -3.09 -9.37 -9.12
CA THR A 123 -1.64 -9.53 -9.24
C THR A 123 -0.94 -8.55 -8.33
N VAL A 124 -0.03 -9.06 -7.49
CA VAL A 124 0.84 -8.22 -6.65
C VAL A 124 1.72 -7.34 -7.54
N SER A 125 1.68 -6.05 -7.28
CA SER A 125 2.42 -5.02 -8.03
C SER A 125 3.22 -4.08 -7.14
N HIS A 126 3.04 -4.15 -5.82
CA HIS A 126 3.71 -3.30 -4.87
C HIS A 126 4.01 -4.04 -3.56
N ALA A 127 5.03 -3.58 -2.82
CA ALA A 127 5.39 -4.13 -1.54
C ALA A 127 6.04 -3.08 -0.63
N GLY A 128 6.06 -3.36 0.67
CA GLY A 128 6.70 -2.54 1.69
C GLY A 128 7.17 -3.38 2.88
N ILE A 129 7.89 -2.75 3.80
CA ILE A 129 8.38 -3.32 5.05
C ILE A 129 7.49 -2.80 6.18
N TYR A 130 6.82 -3.69 6.90
CA TYR A 130 5.99 -3.31 8.04
C TYR A 130 6.84 -2.78 9.19
N VAL A 131 6.43 -1.66 9.77
CA VAL A 131 7.20 -0.96 10.83
C VAL A 131 6.41 -0.79 12.13
N GLY A 132 5.28 -1.48 12.24
CA GLY A 132 4.39 -1.38 13.42
C GLY A 132 3.24 -0.41 13.22
N GLU A 133 2.27 -0.49 14.13
CA GLU A 133 1.11 0.43 14.23
C GLU A 133 0.32 0.62 12.92
N GLY A 134 0.20 -0.44 12.12
CA GLY A 134 -0.49 -0.38 10.82
C GLY A 134 0.26 0.39 9.73
N ARG A 135 1.54 0.70 9.96
CA ARG A 135 2.39 1.47 9.03
C ARG A 135 3.44 0.59 8.36
N PHE A 136 3.88 0.99 7.18
CA PHE A 136 4.95 0.33 6.43
C PHE A 136 5.78 1.34 5.66
N VAL A 137 7.06 1.05 5.49
CA VAL A 137 7.98 1.84 4.66
C VAL A 137 8.02 1.27 3.26
N HIS A 138 7.90 2.12 2.26
CA HIS A 138 7.89 1.74 0.84
C HIS A 138 8.45 2.82 -0.08
N ALA A 139 8.84 2.44 -1.30
CA ALA A 139 9.13 3.35 -2.40
C ALA A 139 7.93 3.35 -3.36
N PRO A 140 7.06 4.38 -3.35
CA PRO A 140 5.70 4.25 -3.88
C PRO A 140 5.63 4.31 -5.42
N ARG A 141 6.25 5.30 -6.06
CA ARG A 141 6.16 5.51 -7.51
C ARG A 141 7.06 6.64 -7.98
N THR A 142 7.22 6.77 -9.30
CA THR A 142 7.94 7.87 -9.95
C THR A 142 7.49 9.25 -9.45
N GLY A 143 8.45 10.11 -9.14
CA GLY A 143 8.22 11.44 -8.59
C GLY A 143 7.99 11.48 -7.07
N GLY A 144 7.91 10.32 -6.41
CA GLY A 144 7.85 10.21 -4.96
C GLY A 144 9.19 9.88 -4.32
N THR A 145 9.16 9.75 -3.00
CA THR A 145 10.29 9.32 -2.18
C THR A 145 9.91 8.12 -1.33
N VAL A 146 10.88 7.40 -0.80
CA VAL A 146 10.68 6.42 0.28
C VAL A 146 9.97 7.12 1.44
N ARG A 147 8.93 6.51 1.96
CA ARG A 147 8.08 7.07 3.02
C ARG A 147 7.43 5.98 3.85
#